data_077d905d36b8a086839d10c274b9178e
#
_entry.id   077d905d36b8a086839d10c274b9178e
#
_cell.length_a   1.000
_cell.length_b   1.000
_cell.length_c   1.000
_cell.angle_alpha   90.00
_cell.angle_beta   90.00
_cell.angle_gamma   90.00
#
_symmetry.space_group_name_H-M   'P 1'
#
loop_
_entity.id
_entity.type
_entity.pdbx_description
1 polymer ?
#
loop_
_entity_poly.entity_id
_entity_poly.type
_entity_poly.pdbx_seq_one_letter_code
_entity_poly.pdbx_strand_id
1 'polypeptide(L)'
;MSPNKRRPVYALALALLLGALSWVAPVTRAQSPLDFKLKTTDGGEITSEMVRGDVVVLAFGSSLLGPLSRQQVQGVQELAEQFGERDVRVYWVTTDSDKPQARNYATDDQLRSFASKAGLKAAVLRDPEGALFKKTGADQLPAVVILDRSGAVSAPVVGGHDPKRTLVNALSDRLNKMLTSQ
;
A
#
# COMPACT_ATOMS: atom_id res chain seq x y z
N MET A 1 -44.73 -68.49 19.76
CA MET A 1 -43.36 -68.04 19.51
C MET A 1 -43.42 -66.78 18.68
N SER A 2 -43.15 -65.64 19.30
CA SER A 2 -43.27 -64.31 18.69
C SER A 2 -41.87 -63.70 18.58
N PRO A 3 -41.38 -63.23 17.39
CA PRO A 3 -40.10 -62.60 17.29
C PRO A 3 -40.20 -61.12 17.61
N ASN A 4 -39.38 -60.75 18.53
CA ASN A 4 -39.17 -59.42 19.10
C ASN A 4 -38.56 -58.46 18.03
N LYS A 5 -39.35 -57.48 17.56
CA LYS A 5 -38.90 -56.38 16.70
C LYS A 5 -38.25 -55.30 17.54
N ARG A 6 -36.94 -55.37 17.78
CA ARG A 6 -36.17 -54.21 18.27
C ARG A 6 -35.86 -53.29 17.11
N ARG A 7 -36.51 -52.12 17.07
CA ARG A 7 -36.26 -51.06 16.10
C ARG A 7 -34.94 -50.34 16.47
N PRO A 8 -34.08 -49.98 15.54
CA PRO A 8 -32.83 -49.28 15.81
C PRO A 8 -33.11 -47.79 16.08
N VAL A 9 -33.09 -47.41 17.34
CA VAL A 9 -33.23 -46.01 17.78
C VAL A 9 -31.93 -45.21 17.57
N TYR A 10 -30.87 -45.85 17.09
CA TYR A 10 -29.56 -45.27 16.92
C TYR A 10 -29.33 -44.53 15.57
N ALA A 11 -30.27 -44.66 14.61
CA ALA A 11 -30.13 -44.02 13.33
C ALA A 11 -30.47 -42.51 13.33
N LEU A 12 -31.21 -42.04 14.31
CA LEU A 12 -31.61 -40.61 14.40
C LEU A 12 -30.61 -39.73 15.16
N ALA A 13 -29.74 -40.30 15.99
CA ALA A 13 -28.75 -39.56 16.76
C ALA A 13 -27.51 -39.16 15.95
N LEU A 14 -27.21 -39.86 14.84
CA LEU A 14 -26.02 -39.60 14.04
C LEU A 14 -26.25 -38.48 13.00
N ALA A 15 -27.47 -38.15 12.65
CA ALA A 15 -27.82 -37.11 11.68
C ALA A 15 -27.76 -35.66 12.29
N LEU A 16 -27.83 -35.52 13.60
CA LEU A 16 -27.80 -34.22 14.30
C LEU A 16 -26.39 -33.76 14.65
N LEU A 17 -25.36 -34.60 14.55
CA LEU A 17 -23.97 -34.26 14.84
C LEU A 17 -23.19 -33.74 13.64
N LEU A 18 -23.71 -33.87 12.41
CA LEU A 18 -23.09 -33.38 11.18
C LEU A 18 -23.54 -31.99 10.74
N GLY A 19 -24.51 -31.36 11.45
CA GLY A 19 -25.07 -30.04 11.13
C GLY A 19 -24.33 -28.86 11.72
N ALA A 20 -23.33 -29.06 12.58
CA ALA A 20 -22.58 -28.00 13.24
C ALA A 20 -21.19 -27.78 12.63
N LEU A 21 -21.02 -27.99 11.31
CA LEU A 21 -19.86 -27.45 10.61
C LEU A 21 -20.12 -25.96 10.45
N SER A 22 -19.85 -25.22 11.52
CA SER A 22 -19.86 -23.76 11.55
C SER A 22 -19.09 -23.24 10.36
N TRP A 23 -19.76 -22.55 9.47
CA TRP A 23 -19.14 -21.68 8.49
C TRP A 23 -18.32 -20.65 9.29
N VAL A 24 -17.06 -20.94 9.53
CA VAL A 24 -16.10 -19.94 9.94
C VAL A 24 -15.85 -19.09 8.68
N ALA A 25 -16.66 -18.06 8.51
CA ALA A 25 -16.39 -17.06 7.51
C ALA A 25 -14.96 -16.53 7.81
N PRO A 26 -14.07 -16.45 6.79
CA PRO A 26 -12.77 -15.87 7.00
C PRO A 26 -12.99 -14.45 7.52
N VAL A 27 -12.60 -14.20 8.77
CA VAL A 27 -12.55 -12.84 9.30
C VAL A 27 -11.46 -12.13 8.52
N THR A 28 -11.86 -11.47 7.45
CA THR A 28 -10.99 -10.54 6.73
C THR A 28 -10.68 -9.44 7.74
N ARG A 29 -9.52 -9.52 8.34
CA ARG A 29 -9.04 -8.51 9.28
C ARG A 29 -8.88 -7.23 8.46
N ALA A 30 -9.89 -6.36 8.53
CA ALA A 30 -9.79 -5.04 7.94
C ALA A 30 -8.57 -4.38 8.58
N GLN A 31 -7.57 -4.07 7.77
CA GLN A 31 -6.39 -3.35 8.26
C GLN A 31 -6.87 -1.98 8.72
N SER A 32 -6.43 -1.57 9.92
CA SER A 32 -6.77 -0.24 10.42
C SER A 32 -6.18 0.83 9.49
N PRO A 33 -6.90 1.94 9.30
CA PRO A 33 -6.37 3.08 8.54
C PRO A 33 -5.00 3.49 9.08
N LEU A 34 -4.08 3.79 8.18
CA LEU A 34 -2.79 4.35 8.54
C LEU A 34 -2.96 5.83 8.91
N ASP A 35 -2.45 6.18 10.06
CA ASP A 35 -2.30 7.55 10.47
C ASP A 35 -0.87 8.02 10.22
N PHE A 36 -0.73 9.12 9.45
CA PHE A 36 0.56 9.70 9.11
C PHE A 36 0.49 11.21 8.91
N LYS A 37 1.65 11.82 9.09
CA LYS A 37 1.91 13.23 8.89
C LYS A 37 3.33 13.36 8.35
N LEU A 38 3.47 13.71 7.08
CA LEU A 38 4.74 13.82 6.39
C LEU A 38 4.99 15.24 5.92
N LYS A 39 6.21 15.73 6.15
CA LYS A 39 6.66 16.99 5.58
C LYS A 39 6.95 16.85 4.09
N THR A 40 6.73 17.90 3.35
CA THR A 40 7.18 18.01 1.96
C THR A 40 8.51 18.76 1.88
N THR A 41 9.28 18.51 0.83
CA THR A 41 10.58 19.18 0.63
C THR A 41 10.46 20.68 0.28
N ASP A 42 9.25 21.17 0.02
CA ASP A 42 8.94 22.58 -0.24
C ASP A 42 8.35 23.32 0.97
N GLY A 43 8.39 22.69 2.15
CA GLY A 43 7.97 23.26 3.42
C GLY A 43 6.50 23.07 3.78
N GLY A 44 5.75 22.34 2.94
CA GLY A 44 4.37 21.94 3.24
C GLY A 44 4.29 20.67 4.08
N GLU A 45 3.07 20.12 4.16
CA GLU A 45 2.76 18.92 4.92
C GLU A 45 1.59 18.19 4.27
N ILE A 46 1.64 16.85 4.28
CA ILE A 46 0.53 15.98 3.89
C ILE A 46 0.19 15.07 5.07
N THR A 47 -1.09 15.03 5.44
CA THR A 47 -1.60 14.16 6.49
C THR A 47 -2.55 13.10 5.91
N SER A 48 -2.72 12.01 6.64
CA SER A 48 -3.70 10.96 6.30
C SER A 48 -5.13 11.50 6.17
N GLU A 49 -5.49 12.53 6.94
CA GLU A 49 -6.80 13.15 6.90
C GLU A 49 -7.05 13.93 5.61
N MET A 50 -6.01 14.64 5.10
CA MET A 50 -6.10 15.43 3.86
C MET A 50 -6.35 14.58 2.62
N VAL A 51 -6.00 13.29 2.67
CA VAL A 51 -6.12 12.35 1.55
C VAL A 51 -7.20 11.28 1.78
N ARG A 52 -7.98 11.44 2.84
CA ARG A 52 -9.09 10.52 3.16
C ARG A 52 -10.17 10.62 2.09
N GLY A 53 -10.66 9.47 1.63
CA GLY A 53 -11.63 9.40 0.53
C GLY A 53 -11.00 9.18 -0.84
N ASP A 54 -9.71 9.47 -1.00
CA ASP A 54 -8.95 9.16 -2.21
C ASP A 54 -8.24 7.80 -2.08
N VAL A 55 -7.95 7.18 -3.21
CA VAL A 55 -6.97 6.08 -3.27
C VAL A 55 -5.57 6.71 -3.29
N VAL A 56 -4.70 6.27 -2.39
CA VAL A 56 -3.36 6.86 -2.24
C VAL A 56 -2.28 5.87 -2.63
N VAL A 57 -1.40 6.26 -3.53
CA VAL A 57 -0.20 5.50 -3.88
C VAL A 57 1.00 6.16 -3.22
N LEU A 58 1.67 5.43 -2.33
CA LEU A 58 2.90 5.84 -1.68
C LEU A 58 4.06 5.01 -2.24
N ALA A 59 4.93 5.65 -3.02
CA ALA A 59 6.12 5.03 -3.58
C ALA A 59 7.33 5.40 -2.73
N PHE A 60 7.78 4.47 -1.90
CA PHE A 60 8.92 4.65 -1.00
C PHE A 60 10.24 4.39 -1.72
N GLY A 61 11.18 5.32 -1.59
CA GLY A 61 12.50 5.22 -2.21
C GLY A 61 13.57 5.98 -1.44
N SER A 62 14.79 6.00 -1.98
CA SER A 62 15.90 6.80 -1.49
C SER A 62 16.71 7.30 -2.67
N SER A 63 17.17 8.55 -2.64
CA SER A 63 18.02 9.12 -3.69
C SER A 63 19.31 8.33 -3.92
N LEU A 64 19.78 7.61 -2.89
CA LEU A 64 20.97 6.75 -2.96
C LEU A 64 20.79 5.51 -3.83
N LEU A 65 19.58 5.07 -4.10
CA LEU A 65 19.32 3.95 -5.00
C LEU A 65 19.52 4.33 -6.49
N GLY A 66 19.84 5.59 -6.76
CA GLY A 66 20.27 6.08 -8.06
C GLY A 66 19.30 5.77 -9.21
N PRO A 67 19.68 4.89 -10.17
CA PRO A 67 18.82 4.55 -11.31
C PRO A 67 17.46 3.97 -10.91
N LEU A 68 17.39 3.13 -9.88
CA LEU A 68 16.15 2.50 -9.41
C LEU A 68 15.15 3.54 -8.92
N SER A 69 15.60 4.50 -8.10
CA SER A 69 14.73 5.57 -7.63
C SER A 69 14.35 6.55 -8.73
N ARG A 70 15.24 6.85 -9.68
CA ARG A 70 14.86 7.67 -10.83
C ARG A 70 13.73 7.03 -11.63
N GLN A 71 13.82 5.73 -11.91
CA GLN A 71 12.79 5.00 -12.63
C GLN A 71 11.47 4.94 -11.82
N GLN A 72 11.56 4.76 -10.49
CA GLN A 72 10.38 4.82 -9.63
C GLN A 72 9.72 6.20 -9.68
N VAL A 73 10.50 7.28 -9.57
CA VAL A 73 10.01 8.67 -9.64
C VAL A 73 9.33 8.96 -10.98
N GLN A 74 9.89 8.49 -12.10
CA GLN A 74 9.28 8.59 -13.42
C GLN A 74 7.92 7.87 -13.45
N GLY A 75 7.86 6.64 -12.94
CA GLY A 75 6.60 5.90 -12.86
C GLY A 75 5.57 6.53 -11.92
N VAL A 76 5.99 7.21 -10.86
CA VAL A 76 5.11 8.03 -10.00
C VAL A 76 4.50 9.18 -10.79
N GLN A 77 5.31 9.90 -11.58
CA GLN A 77 4.80 10.98 -12.43
C GLN A 77 3.81 10.47 -13.49
N GLU A 78 4.14 9.36 -14.16
CA GLU A 78 3.24 8.74 -15.14
C GLU A 78 1.91 8.31 -14.51
N LEU A 79 1.93 7.72 -13.32
CA LEU A 79 0.71 7.37 -12.58
C LEU A 79 -0.09 8.61 -12.19
N ALA A 80 0.57 9.67 -11.72
CA ALA A 80 -0.09 10.91 -11.36
C ALA A 80 -0.77 11.57 -12.57
N GLU A 81 -0.14 11.53 -13.75
CA GLU A 81 -0.73 12.03 -14.99
C GLU A 81 -1.93 11.19 -15.46
N GLN A 82 -1.86 9.86 -15.30
CA GLN A 82 -2.93 8.97 -15.75
C GLN A 82 -4.15 8.94 -14.81
N PHE A 83 -3.94 9.08 -13.51
CA PHE A 83 -4.96 8.84 -12.49
C PHE A 83 -5.29 10.05 -11.62
N GLY A 84 -4.53 11.14 -11.67
CA GLY A 84 -4.67 12.28 -10.75
C GLY A 84 -6.02 13.00 -10.80
N GLU A 85 -6.74 12.91 -11.93
CA GLU A 85 -8.11 13.45 -12.07
C GLU A 85 -9.21 12.45 -11.64
N ARG A 86 -8.83 11.28 -11.11
CA ARG A 86 -9.73 10.16 -10.82
C ARG A 86 -9.75 9.77 -9.34
N ASP A 87 -9.60 10.72 -8.42
CA ASP A 87 -9.52 10.47 -6.96
C ASP A 87 -8.37 9.53 -6.57
N VAL A 88 -7.24 9.62 -7.28
CA VAL A 88 -5.99 8.93 -6.92
C VAL A 88 -4.92 9.96 -6.63
N ARG A 89 -4.34 9.88 -5.43
CA ARG A 89 -3.17 10.67 -5.05
C ARG A 89 -1.92 9.82 -5.16
N VAL A 90 -0.90 10.31 -5.85
CA VAL A 90 0.35 9.58 -6.06
C VAL A 90 1.51 10.41 -5.50
N TYR A 91 2.28 9.82 -4.59
CA TYR A 91 3.40 10.48 -3.95
C TYR A 91 4.67 9.65 -4.02
N TRP A 92 5.79 10.31 -4.26
CA TRP A 92 7.09 9.74 -3.96
C TRP A 92 7.50 10.13 -2.52
N VAL A 93 7.81 9.13 -1.71
CA VAL A 93 8.17 9.28 -0.29
C VAL A 93 9.62 8.84 -0.13
N THR A 94 10.49 9.78 0.22
CA THR A 94 11.90 9.44 0.45
C THR A 94 12.15 9.07 1.91
N THR A 95 12.96 8.01 2.09
CA THR A 95 13.48 7.60 3.41
C THR A 95 14.89 8.15 3.65
N ASP A 96 15.37 9.07 2.82
CA ASP A 96 16.65 9.75 3.05
C ASP A 96 16.59 10.54 4.35
N SER A 97 17.64 10.41 5.15
CA SER A 97 17.74 11.04 6.47
C SER A 97 17.89 12.56 6.37
N ASP A 98 17.33 13.26 7.33
CA ASP A 98 17.54 14.70 7.57
C ASP A 98 18.70 15.00 8.54
N LYS A 99 19.36 13.94 9.04
CA LYS A 99 20.50 14.04 9.98
C LYS A 99 21.82 14.06 9.21
N PRO A 100 22.63 15.15 9.28
CA PRO A 100 23.85 15.28 8.48
C PRO A 100 24.87 14.13 8.65
N GLN A 101 24.84 13.42 9.79
CA GLN A 101 25.77 12.32 10.07
C GLN A 101 25.30 10.98 9.49
N ALA A 102 24.08 10.90 9.00
CA ALA A 102 23.56 9.67 8.44
C ALA A 102 24.16 9.40 7.06
N ARG A 103 24.40 8.12 6.75
CA ARG A 103 24.92 7.69 5.43
C ARG A 103 24.02 8.09 4.27
N ASN A 104 22.71 8.10 4.53
CA ASN A 104 21.68 8.44 3.55
C ASN A 104 21.15 9.88 3.79
N TYR A 105 21.99 10.77 4.27
CA TYR A 105 21.62 12.17 4.44
C TYR A 105 21.36 12.84 3.08
N ALA A 106 20.24 13.58 3.01
CA ALA A 106 19.95 14.46 1.89
C ALA A 106 19.17 15.67 2.35
N THR A 107 19.55 16.85 1.84
CA THR A 107 18.81 18.08 2.05
C THR A 107 17.55 18.12 1.19
N ASP A 108 16.58 18.98 1.56
CA ASP A 108 15.36 19.17 0.77
C ASP A 108 15.69 19.65 -0.65
N ASP A 109 16.68 20.54 -0.82
CA ASP A 109 17.13 21.00 -2.14
C ASP A 109 17.70 19.87 -2.99
N GLN A 110 18.49 18.98 -2.41
CA GLN A 110 19.03 17.82 -3.11
C GLN A 110 17.92 16.87 -3.57
N LEU A 111 16.93 16.63 -2.69
CA LEU A 111 15.79 15.76 -3.01
C LEU A 111 14.88 16.38 -4.08
N ARG A 112 14.59 17.67 -4.01
CA ARG A 112 13.86 18.39 -5.06
C ARG A 112 14.61 18.33 -6.40
N SER A 113 15.91 18.58 -6.38
CA SER A 113 16.75 18.50 -7.60
C SER A 113 16.75 17.08 -8.18
N PHE A 114 16.87 16.06 -7.34
CA PHE A 114 16.82 14.66 -7.77
C PHE A 114 15.48 14.31 -8.43
N ALA A 115 14.37 14.64 -7.76
CA ALA A 115 13.02 14.35 -8.24
C ALA A 115 12.68 15.11 -9.52
N SER A 116 13.02 16.41 -9.59
CA SER A 116 12.81 17.24 -10.78
C SER A 116 13.60 16.73 -11.99
N LYS A 117 14.86 16.32 -11.81
CA LYS A 117 15.67 15.71 -12.87
C LYS A 117 15.10 14.37 -13.36
N ALA A 118 14.34 13.68 -12.53
CA ALA A 118 13.60 12.47 -12.89
C ALA A 118 12.21 12.76 -13.46
N GLY A 119 11.80 14.04 -13.56
CA GLY A 119 10.56 14.48 -14.19
C GLY A 119 9.37 14.65 -13.22
N LEU A 120 9.55 14.49 -11.91
CA LEU A 120 8.46 14.67 -10.93
C LEU A 120 8.07 16.14 -10.84
N LYS A 121 6.77 16.41 -10.99
CA LYS A 121 6.15 17.73 -10.83
C LYS A 121 5.54 17.93 -9.43
N ALA A 122 5.19 16.79 -8.77
CA ALA A 122 4.60 16.82 -7.44
C ALA A 122 5.66 17.02 -6.34
N ALA A 123 5.20 17.44 -5.15
CA ALA A 123 6.05 17.55 -3.97
C ALA A 123 6.59 16.18 -3.53
N VAL A 124 7.84 16.17 -3.09
CA VAL A 124 8.50 15.00 -2.49
C VAL A 124 8.13 14.95 -1.00
N LEU A 125 7.62 13.82 -0.53
CA LEU A 125 7.36 13.61 0.89
C LEU A 125 8.58 13.02 1.60
N ARG A 126 8.75 13.33 2.88
CA ARG A 126 9.87 12.85 3.70
C ARG A 126 9.40 11.93 4.81
N ASP A 127 10.01 10.74 4.89
CA ASP A 127 9.90 9.78 5.98
C ASP A 127 11.32 9.40 6.47
N PRO A 128 12.08 10.37 7.05
CA PRO A 128 13.53 10.25 7.27
C PRO A 128 13.93 9.14 8.24
N GLU A 129 13.02 8.68 9.08
CA GLU A 129 13.21 7.56 10.01
C GLU A 129 12.59 6.25 9.51
N GLY A 130 11.93 6.29 8.36
CA GLY A 130 11.19 5.17 7.81
C GLY A 130 10.02 4.72 8.70
N ALA A 131 9.46 5.66 9.47
CA ALA A 131 8.41 5.33 10.43
C ALA A 131 7.10 4.92 9.72
N LEU A 132 6.71 5.68 8.70
CA LEU A 132 5.56 5.31 7.88
C LEU A 132 5.86 4.06 7.05
N PHE A 133 7.05 4.01 6.41
CA PHE A 133 7.50 2.83 5.65
C PHE A 133 7.30 1.53 6.45
N LYS A 134 7.78 1.48 7.69
CA LYS A 134 7.63 0.31 8.58
C LYS A 134 6.17 -0.01 8.91
N LYS A 135 5.35 1.02 9.15
CA LYS A 135 3.91 0.84 9.44
C LYS A 135 3.14 0.21 8.26
N THR A 136 3.60 0.39 7.03
CA THR A 136 2.96 -0.19 5.85
C THR A 136 3.19 -1.69 5.69
N GLY A 137 4.12 -2.27 6.44
CA GLY A 137 4.56 -3.65 6.30
C GLY A 137 5.55 -3.87 5.14
N ALA A 138 6.04 -2.79 4.51
CA ALA A 138 7.13 -2.87 3.54
C ALA A 138 8.47 -3.16 4.26
N ASP A 139 9.32 -3.99 3.65
CA ASP A 139 10.57 -4.47 4.22
C ASP A 139 11.80 -4.15 3.37
N GLN A 140 11.60 -3.72 2.12
CA GLN A 140 12.69 -3.39 1.20
C GLN A 140 12.36 -2.17 0.34
N LEU A 141 13.40 -1.42 -0.07
CA LEU A 141 13.28 -0.31 -1.01
C LEU A 141 13.82 -0.72 -2.41
N PRO A 142 13.25 -0.20 -3.49
CA PRO A 142 12.05 0.62 -3.54
C PRO A 142 10.78 -0.20 -3.23
N ALA A 143 9.74 0.45 -2.71
CA ALA A 143 8.46 -0.19 -2.46
C ALA A 143 7.30 0.70 -2.90
N VAL A 144 6.16 0.08 -3.22
CA VAL A 144 4.92 0.80 -3.49
C VAL A 144 3.80 0.23 -2.65
N VAL A 145 3.11 1.10 -1.96
CA VAL A 145 1.97 0.81 -1.09
C VAL A 145 0.77 1.57 -1.58
N ILE A 146 -0.38 0.90 -1.65
CA ILE A 146 -1.64 1.54 -1.97
C ILE A 146 -2.51 1.58 -0.72
N LEU A 147 -3.02 2.76 -0.39
CA LEU A 147 -4.06 2.91 0.61
C LEU A 147 -5.40 3.02 -0.11
N ASP A 148 -6.40 2.34 0.44
CA ASP A 148 -7.77 2.48 -0.03
C ASP A 148 -8.40 3.80 0.48
N ARG A 149 -9.63 4.09 0.06
CA ARG A 149 -10.37 5.30 0.45
C ARG A 149 -10.57 5.44 1.97
N SER A 150 -10.52 4.35 2.72
CA SER A 150 -10.54 4.38 4.18
C SER A 150 -9.17 4.74 4.78
N GLY A 151 -8.12 4.75 3.98
CA GLY A 151 -6.73 4.95 4.40
C GLY A 151 -6.07 3.66 4.90
N ALA A 152 -6.69 2.50 4.74
CA ALA A 152 -6.09 1.23 5.08
C ALA A 152 -5.16 0.74 3.96
N VAL A 153 -4.10 -0.01 4.34
CA VAL A 153 -3.21 -0.60 3.34
C VAL A 153 -3.98 -1.64 2.53
N SER A 154 -4.07 -1.42 1.22
CA SER A 154 -4.57 -2.41 0.30
C SER A 154 -3.42 -3.35 -0.07
N ALA A 155 -3.51 -4.62 0.33
CA ALA A 155 -2.48 -5.62 0.06
C ALA A 155 -2.50 -6.08 -1.41
N PRO A 156 -1.40 -6.62 -1.94
CA PRO A 156 -0.07 -6.72 -1.37
C PRO A 156 0.75 -5.42 -1.55
N VAL A 157 1.72 -5.21 -0.67
CA VAL A 157 2.79 -4.23 -0.88
C VAL A 157 3.66 -4.72 -2.03
N VAL A 158 3.96 -3.85 -2.99
CA VAL A 158 4.83 -4.18 -4.12
C VAL A 158 6.25 -3.72 -3.76
N GLY A 159 7.09 -4.67 -3.39
CA GLY A 159 8.50 -4.42 -3.10
C GLY A 159 9.41 -4.81 -4.25
N GLY A 160 10.59 -4.19 -4.29
CA GLY A 160 11.60 -4.45 -5.31
C GLY A 160 11.34 -3.74 -6.62
N HIS A 161 12.21 -3.98 -7.57
CA HIS A 161 12.15 -3.41 -8.92
C HIS A 161 12.10 -4.52 -9.96
N ASP A 162 11.07 -4.51 -10.80
CA ASP A 162 11.04 -5.31 -12.03
C ASP A 162 11.45 -4.41 -13.21
N PRO A 163 12.63 -4.58 -13.79
CA PRO A 163 13.10 -3.74 -14.89
C PRO A 163 12.24 -3.86 -16.16
N LYS A 164 11.39 -4.87 -16.24
CA LYS A 164 10.50 -5.12 -17.38
C LYS A 164 9.09 -4.53 -17.22
N ARG A 165 8.75 -4.03 -16.05
CA ARG A 165 7.41 -3.47 -15.74
C ARG A 165 7.53 -2.04 -15.23
N THR A 166 6.85 -1.11 -15.92
CA THR A 166 6.63 0.24 -15.36
C THR A 166 5.64 0.18 -14.21
N LEU A 167 5.65 1.18 -13.32
CA LEU A 167 4.66 1.27 -12.24
C LEU A 167 3.24 1.35 -12.79
N VAL A 168 3.04 2.05 -13.91
CA VAL A 168 1.75 2.13 -14.60
C VAL A 168 1.25 0.72 -14.95
N ASN A 169 2.07 -0.07 -15.67
CA ASN A 169 1.68 -1.43 -16.06
C ASN A 169 1.49 -2.37 -14.86
N ALA A 170 2.17 -2.11 -13.74
CA ALA A 170 2.04 -2.92 -12.55
C ALA A 170 0.78 -2.63 -11.74
N LEU A 171 0.30 -1.37 -11.77
CA LEU A 171 -0.73 -0.89 -10.83
C LEU A 171 -2.05 -0.50 -11.49
N SER A 172 -2.10 -0.23 -12.81
CA SER A 172 -3.30 0.30 -13.48
C SER A 172 -4.54 -0.57 -13.28
N ASP A 173 -4.43 -1.88 -13.45
CA ASP A 173 -5.57 -2.79 -13.29
C ASP A 173 -6.11 -2.76 -11.86
N ARG A 174 -5.20 -2.70 -10.88
CA ARG A 174 -5.57 -2.65 -9.47
C ARG A 174 -6.23 -1.33 -9.11
N LEU A 175 -5.65 -0.21 -9.55
CA LEU A 175 -6.22 1.12 -9.33
C LEU A 175 -7.60 1.24 -9.98
N ASN A 176 -7.76 0.77 -11.22
CA ASN A 176 -9.06 0.75 -11.89
C ASN A 176 -10.11 -0.05 -11.11
N LYS A 177 -9.75 -1.24 -10.59
CA LYS A 177 -10.67 -2.03 -9.76
C LYS A 177 -11.06 -1.29 -8.49
N MET A 178 -10.12 -0.63 -7.81
CA MET A 178 -10.40 0.12 -6.58
C MET A 178 -11.30 1.34 -6.82
N LEU A 179 -11.21 1.95 -8.00
CA LEU A 179 -12.05 3.08 -8.39
C LEU A 179 -13.47 2.68 -8.78
N THR A 180 -13.67 1.44 -9.26
CA THR A 180 -14.98 0.92 -9.67
C THR A 180 -15.72 0.16 -8.56
N SER A 181 -15.01 -0.23 -7.51
CA SER A 181 -15.60 -0.93 -6.34
C SER A 181 -16.14 0.11 -5.35
N GLN A 182 -17.34 0.65 -5.65
CA GLN A 182 -18.12 1.50 -4.75
C GLN A 182 -19.21 0.71 -4.07
#